data_ca9036accd859382522b43bbf07fab08
#
_entry.id   ca9036accd859382522b43bbf07fab08
#
_cell.length_a   1.000
_cell.length_b   1.000
_cell.length_c   1.000
_cell.angle_alpha   90.00
_cell.angle_beta   90.00
_cell.angle_gamma   90.00
#
_symmetry.space_group_name_H-M   'P 1'
#
loop_
_entity.id
_entity.type
_entity.pdbx_description
1 polymer ?
#
loop_
_entity_poly.entity_id
_entity_poly.type
_entity_poly.pdbx_seq_one_letter_code
_entity_poly.pdbx_strand_id
1 'polypeptide(L)'
;MRHYRKALCCLAACAIFSVGCIKTSTIIPHTPPPAVGALSPSHGPDSTLVTIKGAAFSDTLTNDAVSFNGRQAIVISANDTTLVAMVPTLAGSGPVTVTVDGQSTTAGVFAYDTTWRVSTITDSIYQNPWYIALDANNELYVPAYGGQTLFKINDTTGYISPLATMYATGAAIGGPGNGLYVVAYTGATANFERVDPVSGNTTLIAQDSGFVLGLAVDASGNLYAGNSTRNLVEKITPAGVISVIDSGLFSVSGVAVASDGTVYATNYSVSLYDNSAGVITKITPAGDTSTFAHFFYDGQAGITIDANNNLLVTNFNQEYALGDVIRISPSGTVTPLIAPTNLMFPAGIVQDASGNLYVVQSADAPGSYFGSVVKLTMH
;
A
#
# COMPACT_ATOMS: atom_id res chain seq x y z
N MET A 1 -86.02 59.56 17.32
CA MET A 1 -85.77 60.42 18.48
C MET A 1 -84.27 60.74 18.51
N ARG A 2 -83.87 61.97 18.11
CA ARG A 2 -83.22 62.98 18.93
C ARG A 2 -82.01 62.50 19.66
N HIS A 3 -80.76 63.04 19.53
CA HIS A 3 -80.35 64.46 19.48
C HIS A 3 -78.96 64.62 18.96
N TYR A 4 -78.76 65.69 18.22
CA TYR A 4 -77.61 66.52 18.00
C TYR A 4 -76.67 66.71 19.20
N ARG A 5 -75.37 66.77 18.99
CA ARG A 5 -74.60 68.00 19.38
C ARG A 5 -73.26 68.10 18.70
N LYS A 6 -73.05 69.26 18.28
CA LYS A 6 -71.96 69.94 17.57
C LYS A 6 -70.66 70.10 18.38
N ALA A 7 -69.66 70.30 17.58
CA ALA A 7 -68.55 71.24 17.72
C ALA A 7 -67.27 70.66 18.37
N LEU A 8 -66.05 70.85 17.92
CA LEU A 8 -65.35 72.12 17.59
C LEU A 8 -64.02 71.78 16.92
N CYS A 9 -63.65 72.63 15.98
CA CYS A 9 -62.37 72.66 15.26
C CYS A 9 -61.19 72.88 16.21
N CYS A 10 -60.10 72.12 16.07
CA CYS A 10 -58.75 72.56 16.39
C CYS A 10 -57.76 72.06 15.31
N LEU A 11 -57.36 72.96 14.51
CA LEU A 11 -56.21 72.74 13.63
C LEU A 11 -54.94 72.58 14.47
N ALA A 12 -54.31 71.38 14.40
CA ALA A 12 -52.93 71.18 14.83
C ALA A 12 -52.10 70.74 13.58
N ALA A 13 -51.28 71.63 13.19
CA ALA A 13 -50.35 71.37 12.11
C ALA A 13 -49.34 70.28 12.54
N CYS A 14 -49.51 69.07 11.98
CA CYS A 14 -48.50 67.98 12.14
C CYS A 14 -47.39 68.16 11.08
N ALA A 15 -46.24 68.70 11.52
CA ALA A 15 -45.02 68.69 10.73
C ALA A 15 -44.55 67.21 10.58
N ILE A 16 -44.68 66.67 9.40
CA ILE A 16 -44.16 65.35 9.05
C ILE A 16 -42.66 65.50 8.83
N PHE A 17 -41.84 65.18 9.87
CA PHE A 17 -40.44 64.90 9.71
C PHE A 17 -40.29 63.56 8.98
N SER A 18 -40.02 63.59 7.66
CA SER A 18 -39.53 62.43 6.93
C SER A 18 -38.10 62.18 7.35
N VAL A 19 -37.89 61.27 8.32
CA VAL A 19 -36.57 60.68 8.59
C VAL A 19 -36.26 59.80 7.40
N GLY A 20 -35.48 60.33 6.48
CA GLY A 20 -34.85 59.57 5.39
C GLY A 20 -33.93 58.53 6.03
N CYS A 21 -34.29 57.27 5.97
CA CYS A 21 -33.40 56.18 6.29
C CYS A 21 -32.28 56.15 5.23
N ILE A 22 -31.14 56.80 5.54
CA ILE A 22 -29.94 56.66 4.74
C ILE A 22 -29.48 55.20 4.93
N LYS A 23 -29.77 54.33 3.94
CA LYS A 23 -29.08 53.07 3.82
C LYS A 23 -27.60 53.40 3.51
N THR A 24 -26.79 53.47 4.55
CA THR A 24 -25.33 53.32 4.37
C THR A 24 -25.13 51.89 3.86
N SER A 25 -25.07 51.70 2.54
CA SER A 25 -24.47 50.53 1.97
C SER A 25 -23.01 50.56 2.38
N THR A 26 -22.65 49.80 3.37
CA THR A 26 -21.24 49.43 3.59
C THR A 26 -20.77 48.76 2.31
N ILE A 27 -20.04 49.49 1.51
CA ILE A 27 -19.25 48.93 0.40
C ILE A 27 -18.21 48.05 1.10
N ILE A 28 -18.50 46.74 1.21
CA ILE A 28 -17.46 45.81 1.58
C ILE A 28 -16.43 45.89 0.47
N PRO A 29 -15.18 46.30 0.74
CA PRO A 29 -14.15 46.30 -0.29
C PRO A 29 -14.08 44.88 -0.87
N HIS A 30 -14.42 44.74 -2.13
CA HIS A 30 -14.28 43.45 -2.81
C HIS A 30 -12.78 43.26 -3.07
N THR A 31 -12.11 42.56 -2.17
CA THR A 31 -10.73 42.14 -2.38
C THR A 31 -10.72 41.26 -3.62
N PRO A 32 -9.97 41.54 -4.65
CA PRO A 32 -9.89 40.70 -5.83
C PRO A 32 -9.34 39.33 -5.41
N PRO A 33 -9.74 38.26 -6.08
CA PRO A 33 -9.16 36.94 -5.80
C PRO A 33 -7.65 36.99 -6.02
N PRO A 34 -6.85 36.21 -5.28
CA PRO A 34 -5.41 36.16 -5.45
C PRO A 34 -5.06 35.77 -6.89
N ALA A 35 -4.06 36.40 -7.48
CA ALA A 35 -3.53 35.98 -8.77
C ALA A 35 -2.32 35.09 -8.53
N VAL A 36 -2.27 33.94 -9.18
CA VAL A 36 -1.16 33.00 -9.07
C VAL A 36 -0.48 32.80 -10.41
N GLY A 37 0.85 32.88 -10.43
CA GLY A 37 1.66 32.78 -11.63
C GLY A 37 2.38 31.46 -11.80
N ALA A 38 3.20 31.07 -10.86
CA ALA A 38 4.07 29.88 -10.99
C ALA A 38 4.26 29.13 -9.67
N LEU A 39 4.42 27.81 -9.80
CA LEU A 39 4.84 26.87 -8.74
C LEU A 39 6.30 26.49 -8.97
N SER A 40 7.13 26.53 -7.92
CA SER A 40 8.52 26.09 -8.00
C SER A 40 8.99 25.43 -6.69
N PRO A 41 9.36 24.14 -6.70
CA PRO A 41 9.24 23.20 -7.82
C PRO A 41 7.77 22.88 -8.17
N SER A 42 7.53 22.36 -9.38
CA SER A 42 6.19 21.92 -9.83
C SER A 42 5.91 20.44 -9.52
N HIS A 43 6.88 19.73 -8.95
CA HIS A 43 6.77 18.34 -8.51
C HIS A 43 7.66 18.08 -7.30
N GLY A 44 7.37 17.02 -6.57
CA GLY A 44 8.14 16.55 -5.42
C GLY A 44 7.31 15.66 -4.49
N PRO A 45 7.96 14.97 -3.53
CA PRO A 45 7.29 14.21 -2.50
C PRO A 45 6.62 15.10 -1.43
N ASP A 46 6.09 14.47 -0.39
CA ASP A 46 5.68 15.16 0.84
C ASP A 46 6.84 15.99 1.43
N SER A 47 6.50 16.97 2.23
CA SER A 47 7.46 17.89 2.86
C SER A 47 8.27 18.76 1.88
N THR A 48 8.04 18.65 0.57
CA THR A 48 8.61 19.58 -0.43
C THR A 48 8.13 20.99 -0.14
N LEU A 49 9.06 21.94 -0.06
CA LEU A 49 8.73 23.37 0.04
C LEU A 49 8.49 23.93 -1.35
N VAL A 50 7.25 24.32 -1.63
CA VAL A 50 6.84 24.89 -2.90
C VAL A 50 6.68 26.39 -2.75
N THR A 51 7.44 27.13 -3.54
CA THR A 51 7.29 28.58 -3.69
C THR A 51 6.19 28.86 -4.72
N ILE A 52 5.18 29.61 -4.31
CA ILE A 52 4.04 30.03 -5.13
C ILE A 52 4.20 31.53 -5.35
N LYS A 53 4.45 31.95 -6.59
CA LYS A 53 4.54 33.36 -6.96
C LYS A 53 3.20 33.86 -7.47
N GLY A 54 2.84 35.08 -7.09
CA GLY A 54 1.55 35.66 -7.46
C GLY A 54 1.42 37.12 -7.07
N ALA A 55 0.20 37.53 -6.78
CA ALA A 55 -0.14 38.85 -6.28
C ALA A 55 -1.41 38.78 -5.42
N ALA A 56 -1.59 39.80 -4.58
CA ALA A 56 -2.70 39.90 -3.63
C ALA A 56 -2.75 38.77 -2.60
N PHE A 57 -1.59 38.28 -2.17
CA PHE A 57 -1.46 37.45 -1.01
C PHE A 57 -1.44 38.27 0.27
N SER A 58 -1.62 37.65 1.43
CA SER A 58 -1.55 38.33 2.72
C SER A 58 -0.13 38.28 3.29
N ASP A 59 0.29 39.36 4.00
CA ASP A 59 1.49 39.30 4.82
C ASP A 59 1.30 38.56 6.13
N THR A 60 0.06 38.13 6.40
CA THR A 60 -0.33 37.39 7.60
C THR A 60 -0.62 35.91 7.27
N LEU A 61 0.22 34.99 7.76
CA LEU A 61 0.16 33.56 7.46
C LEU A 61 -1.23 32.93 7.67
N THR A 62 -2.01 33.40 8.64
CA THR A 62 -3.33 32.85 8.96
C THR A 62 -4.42 33.24 7.96
N ASN A 63 -4.16 34.23 7.11
CA ASN A 63 -5.11 34.70 6.10
C ASN A 63 -4.92 33.97 4.77
N ASP A 64 -3.79 33.28 4.61
CA ASP A 64 -3.46 32.50 3.43
C ASP A 64 -3.62 31.02 3.70
N ALA A 65 -4.39 30.34 2.87
CA ALA A 65 -4.52 28.90 2.89
C ALA A 65 -4.08 28.32 1.54
N VAL A 66 -3.28 27.28 1.60
CA VAL A 66 -2.84 26.52 0.41
C VAL A 66 -3.28 25.09 0.54
N SER A 67 -3.80 24.52 -0.54
CA SER A 67 -4.09 23.09 -0.61
C SER A 67 -3.49 22.45 -1.86
N PHE A 68 -2.98 21.22 -1.72
CA PHE A 68 -2.51 20.38 -2.81
C PHE A 68 -3.52 19.26 -3.01
N ASN A 69 -4.14 19.19 -4.18
CA ASN A 69 -5.18 18.22 -4.52
C ASN A 69 -6.27 18.11 -3.43
N GLY A 70 -6.67 19.27 -2.89
CA GLY A 70 -7.67 19.37 -1.82
C GLY A 70 -7.17 19.11 -0.39
N ARG A 71 -5.91 18.67 -0.19
CA ARG A 71 -5.32 18.52 1.15
C ARG A 71 -4.68 19.83 1.60
N GLN A 72 -5.04 20.28 2.80
CA GLN A 72 -4.52 21.49 3.41
C GLN A 72 -3.01 21.38 3.66
N ALA A 73 -2.27 22.38 3.20
CA ALA A 73 -0.83 22.54 3.39
C ALA A 73 -0.49 23.42 4.59
N ILE A 74 0.73 23.30 5.09
CA ILE A 74 1.30 24.22 6.07
C ILE A 74 1.95 25.36 5.28
N VAL A 75 1.49 26.60 5.46
CA VAL A 75 2.15 27.78 4.91
C VAL A 75 3.30 28.18 5.83
N ILE A 76 4.52 28.16 5.29
CA ILE A 76 5.78 28.42 6.03
C ILE A 76 6.11 29.89 6.06
N SER A 77 5.87 30.60 4.92
CA SER A 77 6.07 32.03 4.81
C SER A 77 5.12 32.65 3.80
N ALA A 78 4.76 33.91 4.00
CA ALA A 78 3.86 34.69 3.16
C ALA A 78 4.33 36.10 3.06
N ASN A 79 4.16 36.71 1.86
CA ASN A 79 4.16 38.14 1.61
C ASN A 79 3.23 38.41 0.40
N ASP A 80 3.00 39.66 0.04
CA ASP A 80 2.06 40.10 -0.98
C ASP A 80 2.20 39.44 -2.36
N THR A 81 3.38 38.87 -2.66
CA THR A 81 3.71 38.27 -3.97
C THR A 81 4.23 36.86 -3.93
N THR A 82 4.48 36.30 -2.73
CA THR A 82 5.11 34.99 -2.60
C THR A 82 4.58 34.23 -1.37
N LEU A 83 4.14 33.02 -1.57
CA LEU A 83 3.86 32.03 -0.51
C LEU A 83 4.87 30.88 -0.59
N VAL A 84 5.28 30.34 0.54
CA VAL A 84 5.99 29.07 0.63
C VAL A 84 5.12 28.11 1.42
N ALA A 85 4.71 27.04 0.78
CA ALA A 85 3.86 26.00 1.40
C ALA A 85 4.55 24.66 1.34
N MET A 86 4.37 23.86 2.39
CA MET A 86 4.88 22.49 2.49
C MET A 86 3.85 21.52 1.98
N VAL A 87 4.24 20.68 1.01
CA VAL A 87 3.39 19.64 0.43
C VAL A 87 2.96 18.64 1.52
N PRO A 88 1.65 18.43 1.72
CA PRO A 88 1.18 17.50 2.75
C PRO A 88 1.37 16.05 2.33
N THR A 89 1.53 15.18 3.32
CA THR A 89 1.63 13.72 3.14
C THR A 89 0.41 13.19 2.39
N LEU A 90 0.62 12.30 1.43
CA LEU A 90 -0.43 11.68 0.61
C LEU A 90 -1.32 12.69 -0.13
N ALA A 91 -0.80 13.84 -0.51
CA ALA A 91 -1.55 14.84 -1.27
C ALA A 91 -2.02 14.29 -2.63
N GLY A 92 -1.18 13.46 -3.25
CA GLY A 92 -1.37 13.01 -4.62
C GLY A 92 -1.18 14.15 -5.62
N SER A 93 -1.02 13.80 -6.90
CA SER A 93 -0.93 14.78 -7.98
C SER A 93 -2.27 15.45 -8.22
N GLY A 94 -2.29 16.77 -8.36
CA GLY A 94 -3.54 17.49 -8.57
C GLY A 94 -3.39 19.01 -8.48
N PRO A 95 -4.51 19.74 -8.53
CA PRO A 95 -4.51 21.20 -8.50
C PRO A 95 -4.01 21.73 -7.15
N VAL A 96 -3.21 22.80 -7.23
CA VAL A 96 -2.85 23.63 -6.07
C VAL A 96 -3.81 24.80 -6.01
N THR A 97 -4.49 24.97 -4.88
CA THR A 97 -5.43 26.06 -4.65
C THR A 97 -4.87 26.99 -3.58
N VAL A 98 -4.87 28.28 -3.85
CA VAL A 98 -4.54 29.35 -2.90
C VAL A 98 -5.81 30.08 -2.54
N THR A 99 -6.05 30.27 -1.26
CA THR A 99 -7.19 31.02 -0.72
C THR A 99 -6.67 32.15 0.16
N VAL A 100 -7.06 33.37 -0.14
CA VAL A 100 -6.74 34.58 0.63
C VAL A 100 -8.04 35.28 1.01
N ASP A 101 -8.25 35.55 2.29
CA ASP A 101 -9.47 36.20 2.80
C ASP A 101 -10.77 35.57 2.25
N GLY A 102 -10.77 34.22 2.08
CA GLY A 102 -11.91 33.46 1.58
C GLY A 102 -12.09 33.46 0.06
N GLN A 103 -11.24 34.13 -0.70
CA GLN A 103 -11.22 34.10 -2.17
C GLN A 103 -10.18 33.09 -2.67
N SER A 104 -10.60 32.17 -3.53
CA SER A 104 -9.75 31.05 -3.99
C SER A 104 -9.36 31.16 -5.46
N THR A 105 -8.15 30.77 -5.77
CA THR A 105 -7.62 30.64 -7.13
C THR A 105 -6.79 29.36 -7.28
N THR A 106 -6.82 28.76 -8.48
CA THR A 106 -5.98 27.59 -8.79
C THR A 106 -4.67 28.01 -9.37
N ALA A 107 -3.58 27.59 -8.74
CA ALA A 107 -2.19 27.93 -9.09
C ALA A 107 -1.56 27.04 -10.17
N GLY A 108 -2.26 25.99 -10.60
CA GLY A 108 -1.74 24.99 -11.53
C GLY A 108 -1.83 23.58 -10.93
N VAL A 109 -1.12 22.64 -11.54
CA VAL A 109 -1.05 21.24 -11.07
C VAL A 109 0.33 20.98 -10.48
N PHE A 110 0.36 20.38 -9.30
CA PHE A 110 1.56 19.83 -8.70
C PHE A 110 1.62 18.33 -8.95
N ALA A 111 2.74 17.82 -9.47
CA ALA A 111 2.97 16.39 -9.63
C ALA A 111 3.58 15.85 -8.33
N TYR A 112 2.79 15.06 -7.59
CA TYR A 112 3.22 14.48 -6.33
C TYR A 112 4.09 13.25 -6.60
N ASP A 113 5.34 13.29 -6.13
CA ASP A 113 6.27 12.17 -6.22
C ASP A 113 6.07 11.28 -4.99
N THR A 114 5.40 10.14 -5.17
CA THR A 114 5.24 9.16 -4.09
C THR A 114 6.59 8.58 -3.70
N THR A 115 6.89 8.62 -2.40
CA THR A 115 8.08 7.98 -1.83
C THR A 115 7.67 6.88 -0.86
N TRP A 116 8.46 5.81 -0.84
CA TRP A 116 8.29 4.73 0.11
C TRP A 116 9.29 4.88 1.25
N ARG A 117 8.80 4.82 2.47
CA ARG A 117 9.65 4.74 3.68
C ARG A 117 9.70 3.32 4.17
N VAL A 118 10.91 2.84 4.44
CA VAL A 118 11.15 1.52 5.02
C VAL A 118 11.37 1.69 6.52
N SER A 119 10.63 0.95 7.32
CA SER A 119 10.80 0.87 8.76
C SER A 119 10.86 -0.58 9.22
N THR A 120 11.76 -0.91 10.13
CA THR A 120 11.85 -2.25 10.71
C THR A 120 10.75 -2.44 11.74
N ILE A 121 9.97 -3.52 11.60
CA ILE A 121 9.00 -3.96 12.62
C ILE A 121 9.71 -4.82 13.66
N THR A 122 10.47 -5.81 13.19
CA THR A 122 11.31 -6.67 14.04
C THR A 122 12.51 -7.17 13.27
N ASP A 123 13.63 -7.37 13.94
CA ASP A 123 14.92 -7.85 13.41
C ASP A 123 15.42 -9.12 14.09
N SER A 124 14.55 -9.81 14.84
CA SER A 124 14.95 -10.92 15.71
C SER A 124 14.32 -12.26 15.33
N ILE A 125 13.98 -12.46 14.03
CA ILE A 125 13.44 -13.75 13.57
C ILE A 125 14.59 -14.71 13.31
N TYR A 126 14.76 -15.69 14.20
CA TYR A 126 15.83 -16.66 14.08
C TYR A 126 15.61 -17.68 12.96
N GLN A 127 16.63 -17.84 12.12
CA GLN A 127 16.77 -18.82 11.03
C GLN A 127 15.73 -18.79 9.90
N ASN A 128 16.08 -18.06 8.86
CA ASN A 128 15.50 -18.12 7.51
C ASN A 128 13.97 -18.00 7.44
N PRO A 129 13.40 -16.84 7.79
CA PRO A 129 12.04 -16.54 7.43
C PRO A 129 11.97 -16.28 5.92
N TRP A 130 11.04 -16.96 5.20
CA TRP A 130 10.91 -16.78 3.75
C TRP A 130 9.58 -16.19 3.31
N TYR A 131 8.52 -16.51 4.03
CA TYR A 131 7.17 -16.07 3.66
C TYR A 131 6.48 -15.37 4.81
N ILE A 132 5.39 -14.71 4.49
CA ILE A 132 4.62 -13.92 5.42
C ILE A 132 3.16 -13.96 5.03
N ALA A 133 2.27 -14.01 6.01
CA ALA A 133 0.85 -13.81 5.85
C ALA A 133 0.38 -12.70 6.78
N LEU A 134 -0.71 -12.03 6.44
CA LEU A 134 -1.26 -10.88 7.16
C LEU A 134 -2.76 -11.09 7.35
N ASP A 135 -3.24 -10.96 8.59
CA ASP A 135 -4.68 -11.00 8.86
C ASP A 135 -5.35 -9.61 8.82
N ALA A 136 -6.66 -9.61 8.95
CA ALA A 136 -7.45 -8.36 8.93
C ALA A 136 -7.20 -7.44 10.13
N ASN A 137 -6.52 -7.91 11.17
CA ASN A 137 -6.13 -7.13 12.34
C ASN A 137 -4.69 -6.60 12.22
N ASN A 138 -4.05 -6.79 11.06
CA ASN A 138 -2.64 -6.51 10.80
C ASN A 138 -1.67 -7.33 11.67
N GLU A 139 -2.09 -8.50 12.14
CA GLU A 139 -1.17 -9.47 12.74
C GLU A 139 -0.44 -10.23 11.63
N LEU A 140 0.87 -10.30 11.73
CA LEU A 140 1.73 -10.96 10.75
C LEU A 140 2.07 -12.38 11.23
N TYR A 141 2.10 -13.31 10.29
CA TYR A 141 2.45 -14.71 10.54
C TYR A 141 3.63 -15.08 9.66
N VAL A 142 4.75 -15.41 10.30
CA VAL A 142 6.04 -15.64 9.62
C VAL A 142 6.58 -17.03 9.99
N PRO A 143 6.59 -17.95 9.03
CA PRO A 143 7.26 -19.24 9.21
C PRO A 143 8.78 -19.06 9.12
N ALA A 144 9.49 -19.58 10.14
CA ALA A 144 10.94 -19.63 10.18
C ALA A 144 11.37 -21.10 10.13
N TYR A 145 11.68 -21.60 8.93
CA TYR A 145 11.93 -23.01 8.67
C TYR A 145 13.07 -23.58 9.53
N GLY A 146 14.24 -22.93 9.51
CA GLY A 146 15.37 -23.37 10.32
C GLY A 146 15.15 -23.22 11.83
N GLY A 147 14.35 -22.26 12.25
CA GLY A 147 13.96 -22.02 13.64
C GLY A 147 12.82 -22.92 14.12
N GLN A 148 12.23 -23.71 13.24
CA GLN A 148 11.12 -24.64 13.54
C GLN A 148 9.95 -23.93 14.24
N THR A 149 9.67 -22.68 13.84
CA THR A 149 8.66 -21.88 14.54
C THR A 149 7.84 -21.09 13.52
N LEU A 150 6.53 -21.15 13.70
CA LEU A 150 5.62 -20.17 13.12
C LEU A 150 5.46 -19.03 14.13
N PHE A 151 5.92 -17.84 13.76
CA PHE A 151 5.79 -16.64 14.60
C PHE A 151 4.52 -15.89 14.28
N LYS A 152 3.95 -15.28 15.33
CA LYS A 152 2.95 -14.23 15.25
C LYS A 152 3.61 -12.91 15.69
N ILE A 153 3.43 -11.85 14.90
CA ILE A 153 4.07 -10.56 15.10
C ILE A 153 3.00 -9.47 15.03
N ASN A 154 2.97 -8.61 16.04
CA ASN A 154 2.12 -7.42 16.03
C ASN A 154 2.80 -6.29 15.23
N ASP A 155 2.13 -5.77 14.21
CA ASP A 155 2.71 -4.79 13.26
C ASP A 155 3.00 -3.42 13.88
N THR A 156 2.29 -3.08 14.96
CA THR A 156 2.42 -1.77 15.62
C THR A 156 3.52 -1.75 16.68
N THR A 157 3.62 -2.83 17.47
CA THR A 157 4.55 -2.91 18.59
C THR A 157 5.84 -3.64 18.25
N GLY A 158 5.86 -4.39 17.14
CA GLY A 158 6.96 -5.30 16.79
C GLY A 158 7.07 -6.52 17.72
N TYR A 159 6.10 -6.70 18.63
CA TYR A 159 6.12 -7.83 19.55
C TYR A 159 5.99 -9.15 18.80
N ILE A 160 6.99 -10.01 18.98
CA ILE A 160 7.06 -11.34 18.35
C ILE A 160 6.77 -12.42 19.40
N SER A 161 5.92 -13.37 19.03
CA SER A 161 5.58 -14.52 19.86
C SER A 161 5.55 -15.82 19.04
N PRO A 162 6.05 -16.94 19.58
CA PRO A 162 5.88 -18.25 18.95
C PRO A 162 4.39 -18.64 18.97
N LEU A 163 3.83 -19.01 17.83
CA LEU A 163 2.47 -19.52 17.71
C LEU A 163 2.43 -21.04 17.66
N ALA A 164 3.33 -21.66 16.88
CA ALA A 164 3.41 -23.10 16.75
C ALA A 164 4.85 -23.56 16.49
N THR A 165 5.19 -24.79 16.91
CA THR A 165 6.49 -25.41 16.61
C THR A 165 6.34 -26.29 15.38
N MET A 166 6.94 -25.88 14.25
CA MET A 166 6.87 -26.60 12.98
C MET A 166 7.99 -26.18 12.03
N TYR A 167 8.41 -27.09 11.17
CA TYR A 167 9.23 -26.73 9.99
C TYR A 167 8.31 -26.20 8.90
N ALA A 168 8.13 -24.92 8.78
CA ALA A 168 7.23 -24.34 7.78
C ALA A 168 7.95 -23.36 6.84
N THR A 169 7.54 -23.33 5.57
CA THR A 169 8.08 -22.47 4.51
C THR A 169 7.09 -21.43 4.05
N GLY A 170 5.90 -21.83 3.61
CA GLY A 170 4.86 -20.95 3.05
C GLY A 170 3.78 -20.63 4.09
N ALA A 171 3.23 -19.42 3.99
CA ALA A 171 2.05 -19.01 4.75
C ALA A 171 1.12 -18.16 3.86
N ALA A 172 -0.20 -18.33 4.04
CA ALA A 172 -1.23 -17.56 3.37
C ALA A 172 -2.46 -17.40 4.27
N ILE A 173 -3.16 -16.28 4.13
CA ILE A 173 -4.45 -16.03 4.79
C ILE A 173 -5.51 -15.73 3.74
N GLY A 174 -6.69 -16.34 3.89
CA GLY A 174 -7.82 -16.11 3.00
C GLY A 174 -8.88 -17.20 3.09
N GLY A 175 -9.68 -17.29 2.05
CA GLY A 175 -10.77 -18.23 1.97
C GLY A 175 -11.89 -17.98 2.98
N PRO A 176 -12.83 -18.93 3.13
CA PRO A 176 -13.93 -18.81 4.09
C PRO A 176 -13.41 -18.65 5.53
N GLY A 177 -13.77 -17.52 6.17
CA GLY A 177 -13.39 -17.21 7.55
C GLY A 177 -11.94 -16.78 7.73
N ASN A 178 -11.27 -16.29 6.67
CA ASN A 178 -9.88 -15.81 6.69
C ASN A 178 -8.94 -16.80 7.41
N GLY A 179 -8.92 -18.06 6.93
CA GLY A 179 -8.09 -19.10 7.50
C GLY A 179 -6.60 -18.82 7.32
N LEU A 180 -5.80 -19.11 8.34
CA LEU A 180 -4.35 -19.15 8.24
C LEU A 180 -3.93 -20.55 7.76
N TYR A 181 -3.19 -20.60 6.67
CA TYR A 181 -2.68 -21.83 6.05
C TYR A 181 -1.17 -21.78 6.00
N VAL A 182 -0.53 -22.93 6.20
CA VAL A 182 0.91 -23.09 6.13
C VAL A 182 1.29 -24.34 5.36
N VAL A 183 2.51 -24.34 4.83
CA VAL A 183 3.17 -25.57 4.36
C VAL A 183 4.18 -25.97 5.43
N ALA A 184 3.89 -27.02 6.17
CA ALA A 184 4.75 -27.58 7.20
C ALA A 184 5.38 -28.89 6.72
N TYR A 185 6.49 -29.29 7.33
CA TYR A 185 7.25 -30.46 6.91
C TYR A 185 7.38 -31.51 8.02
N THR A 186 7.18 -32.76 7.63
CA THR A 186 7.55 -33.92 8.42
C THR A 186 8.49 -34.78 7.58
N GLY A 187 9.78 -34.68 7.84
CA GLY A 187 10.79 -35.26 6.96
C GLY A 187 10.77 -34.60 5.56
N ALA A 188 10.57 -35.40 4.52
CA ALA A 188 10.47 -34.92 3.14
C ALA A 188 9.03 -34.67 2.67
N THR A 189 8.05 -34.82 3.55
CA THR A 189 6.63 -34.64 3.22
C THR A 189 6.20 -33.21 3.51
N ALA A 190 5.65 -32.53 2.52
CA ALA A 190 4.98 -31.25 2.65
C ALA A 190 3.54 -31.46 3.12
N ASN A 191 3.19 -30.90 4.26
CA ASN A 191 1.86 -30.93 4.84
C ASN A 191 1.19 -29.57 4.61
N PHE A 192 0.08 -29.55 3.92
CA PHE A 192 -0.77 -28.36 3.81
C PHE A 192 -1.70 -28.35 5.02
N GLU A 193 -1.52 -27.40 5.90
CA GLU A 193 -2.21 -27.33 7.18
C GLU A 193 -2.94 -26.01 7.35
N ARG A 194 -4.13 -26.08 7.98
CA ARG A 194 -4.80 -24.91 8.54
C ARG A 194 -4.37 -24.75 9.99
N VAL A 195 -3.98 -23.53 10.36
CA VAL A 195 -3.55 -23.20 11.73
C VAL A 195 -4.61 -22.35 12.41
N ASP A 196 -4.93 -22.65 13.66
CA ASP A 196 -5.71 -21.76 14.51
C ASP A 196 -4.82 -20.59 14.98
N PRO A 197 -5.16 -19.33 14.65
CA PRO A 197 -4.28 -18.19 14.90
C PRO A 197 -4.20 -17.75 16.37
N VAL A 198 -4.95 -18.43 17.25
CA VAL A 198 -4.96 -18.18 18.71
C VAL A 198 -4.21 -19.27 19.46
N SER A 199 -4.55 -20.54 19.18
CA SER A 199 -3.97 -21.69 19.89
C SER A 199 -2.73 -22.29 19.22
N GLY A 200 -2.51 -22.01 17.93
CA GLY A 200 -1.48 -22.64 17.12
C GLY A 200 -1.77 -24.10 16.73
N ASN A 201 -2.95 -24.62 17.09
CA ASN A 201 -3.33 -25.97 16.70
C ASN A 201 -3.49 -26.09 15.18
N THR A 202 -3.07 -27.23 14.63
CA THR A 202 -3.11 -27.46 13.18
C THR A 202 -4.14 -28.50 12.80
N THR A 203 -4.65 -28.38 11.58
CA THR A 203 -5.51 -29.36 10.93
C THR A 203 -4.93 -29.65 9.55
N LEU A 204 -4.57 -30.92 9.34
CA LEU A 204 -4.05 -31.40 8.05
C LEU A 204 -5.15 -31.34 6.98
N ILE A 205 -4.83 -30.76 5.82
CA ILE A 205 -5.70 -30.71 4.64
C ILE A 205 -5.23 -31.74 3.61
N ALA A 206 -3.94 -31.72 3.27
CA ALA A 206 -3.35 -32.60 2.27
C ALA A 206 -1.86 -32.80 2.52
N GLN A 207 -1.29 -33.80 1.85
CA GLN A 207 0.15 -34.06 1.87
C GLN A 207 0.67 -34.28 0.47
N ASP A 208 1.87 -33.76 0.19
CA ASP A 208 2.59 -33.99 -1.06
C ASP A 208 4.08 -34.17 -0.81
N SER A 209 4.80 -34.44 -1.87
CA SER A 209 6.26 -34.55 -1.89
C SER A 209 6.89 -33.31 -2.51
N GLY A 210 8.16 -33.07 -2.19
CA GLY A 210 8.94 -31.98 -2.74
C GLY A 210 8.97 -30.75 -1.84
N PHE A 211 9.71 -29.73 -2.27
CA PHE A 211 9.92 -28.51 -1.51
C PHE A 211 9.02 -27.40 -2.04
N VAL A 212 7.98 -27.11 -1.27
CA VAL A 212 6.98 -26.06 -1.57
C VAL A 212 7.40 -24.78 -0.88
N LEU A 213 7.50 -23.69 -1.61
CA LEU A 213 7.89 -22.38 -1.08
C LEU A 213 6.69 -21.44 -0.96
N GLY A 214 6.12 -21.02 -2.09
CA GLY A 214 5.00 -20.09 -2.13
C GLY A 214 3.67 -20.77 -1.87
N LEU A 215 2.80 -20.06 -1.15
CA LEU A 215 1.42 -20.46 -0.89
C LEU A 215 0.50 -19.27 -1.09
N ALA A 216 -0.61 -19.47 -1.81
CA ALA A 216 -1.71 -18.53 -1.93
C ALA A 216 -3.04 -19.24 -1.69
N VAL A 217 -4.10 -18.47 -1.39
CA VAL A 217 -5.43 -19.03 -1.15
C VAL A 217 -6.49 -18.15 -1.83
N ASP A 218 -7.43 -18.76 -2.56
CA ASP A 218 -8.55 -18.08 -3.17
C ASP A 218 -9.74 -17.90 -2.21
N ALA A 219 -10.75 -17.14 -2.64
CA ALA A 219 -11.95 -16.88 -1.86
C ALA A 219 -12.77 -18.16 -1.53
N SER A 220 -12.58 -19.24 -2.27
CA SER A 220 -13.23 -20.53 -2.06
C SER A 220 -12.46 -21.43 -1.08
N GLY A 221 -11.25 -21.02 -0.65
CA GLY A 221 -10.36 -21.76 0.21
C GLY A 221 -9.50 -22.81 -0.52
N ASN A 222 -9.40 -22.74 -1.86
CA ASN A 222 -8.41 -23.53 -2.56
C ASN A 222 -7.03 -22.91 -2.33
N LEU A 223 -6.06 -23.78 -2.03
CA LEU A 223 -4.66 -23.39 -1.91
C LEU A 223 -3.98 -23.55 -3.28
N TYR A 224 -3.04 -22.67 -3.54
CA TYR A 224 -2.15 -22.71 -4.72
C TYR A 224 -0.73 -22.72 -4.22
N ALA A 225 0.04 -23.70 -4.63
CA ALA A 225 1.37 -23.98 -4.08
C ALA A 225 2.42 -24.07 -5.17
N GLY A 226 3.54 -23.38 -4.96
CA GLY A 226 4.71 -23.46 -5.82
C GLY A 226 5.67 -24.54 -5.32
N ASN A 227 5.78 -25.64 -6.05
CA ASN A 227 6.66 -26.75 -5.70
C ASN A 227 7.98 -26.63 -6.48
N SER A 228 9.01 -26.14 -5.79
CA SER A 228 10.28 -25.76 -6.42
C SER A 228 11.11 -26.95 -6.89
N THR A 229 11.03 -28.10 -6.19
CA THR A 229 11.78 -29.30 -6.57
C THR A 229 11.10 -30.12 -7.67
N ARG A 230 9.76 -30.04 -7.74
CA ARG A 230 9.00 -30.71 -8.80
C ARG A 230 8.74 -29.81 -10.00
N ASN A 231 9.09 -28.51 -9.91
CA ASN A 231 8.97 -27.55 -10.99
C ASN A 231 7.53 -27.38 -11.50
N LEU A 232 6.58 -27.22 -10.57
CA LEU A 232 5.16 -27.16 -10.91
C LEU A 232 4.38 -26.26 -9.93
N VAL A 233 3.17 -25.90 -10.33
CA VAL A 233 2.17 -25.26 -9.48
C VAL A 233 1.02 -26.23 -9.26
N GLU A 234 0.62 -26.37 -8.01
CA GLU A 234 -0.46 -27.23 -7.56
C GLU A 234 -1.63 -26.44 -7.02
N LYS A 235 -2.84 -26.97 -7.24
CA LYS A 235 -4.06 -26.52 -6.58
C LYS A 235 -4.51 -27.61 -5.60
N ILE A 236 -4.78 -27.21 -4.37
CA ILE A 236 -5.28 -28.08 -3.31
C ILE A 236 -6.66 -27.57 -2.90
N THR A 237 -7.68 -28.42 -3.04
CA THR A 237 -9.04 -28.04 -2.61
C THR A 237 -9.19 -28.14 -1.08
N PRO A 238 -10.22 -27.49 -0.47
CA PRO A 238 -10.51 -27.66 0.96
C PRO A 238 -10.77 -29.11 1.38
N ALA A 239 -11.14 -29.98 0.43
CA ALA A 239 -11.32 -31.44 0.66
C ALA A 239 -10.00 -32.22 0.57
N GLY A 240 -8.86 -31.56 0.35
CA GLY A 240 -7.55 -32.21 0.28
C GLY A 240 -7.22 -32.84 -1.09
N VAL A 241 -7.98 -32.52 -2.15
CA VAL A 241 -7.67 -33.02 -3.50
C VAL A 241 -6.59 -32.13 -4.12
N ILE A 242 -5.46 -32.73 -4.48
CA ILE A 242 -4.33 -32.07 -5.16
C ILE A 242 -4.45 -32.29 -6.67
N SER A 243 -4.23 -31.22 -7.43
CA SER A 243 -4.13 -31.24 -8.88
C SER A 243 -3.00 -30.33 -9.36
N VAL A 244 -2.22 -30.80 -10.33
CA VAL A 244 -1.22 -29.98 -11.02
C VAL A 244 -1.95 -29.05 -12.00
N ILE A 245 -1.71 -27.74 -11.91
CA ILE A 245 -2.29 -26.75 -12.82
C ILE A 245 -1.28 -26.21 -13.83
N ASP A 246 0.02 -26.35 -13.55
CA ASP A 246 1.09 -26.10 -14.50
C ASP A 246 2.35 -26.91 -14.13
N SER A 247 3.15 -27.28 -15.12
CA SER A 247 4.38 -28.03 -14.96
C SER A 247 5.44 -27.63 -16.00
N GLY A 248 6.70 -27.92 -15.68
CA GLY A 248 7.81 -27.48 -16.53
C GLY A 248 8.29 -26.07 -16.25
N LEU A 249 7.80 -25.50 -15.15
CA LEU A 249 8.33 -24.27 -14.60
C LEU A 249 9.67 -24.54 -13.91
N PHE A 250 10.60 -23.58 -13.97
CA PHE A 250 11.88 -23.78 -13.34
C PHE A 250 11.91 -23.19 -11.93
N SER A 251 12.04 -24.03 -10.91
CA SER A 251 12.19 -23.64 -9.49
C SER A 251 11.19 -22.56 -9.03
N VAL A 252 9.91 -22.95 -8.96
CA VAL A 252 8.83 -22.02 -8.55
C VAL A 252 9.05 -21.57 -7.11
N SER A 253 9.07 -20.26 -6.87
CA SER A 253 9.25 -19.69 -5.53
C SER A 253 7.96 -19.09 -4.97
N GLY A 254 7.39 -18.09 -5.57
CA GLY A 254 6.16 -17.41 -5.11
C GLY A 254 4.95 -17.77 -5.97
N VAL A 255 3.78 -17.74 -5.35
CA VAL A 255 2.49 -17.92 -6.03
C VAL A 255 1.50 -16.87 -5.50
N ALA A 256 0.72 -16.28 -6.40
CA ALA A 256 -0.40 -15.41 -6.06
C ALA A 256 -1.61 -15.76 -6.91
N VAL A 257 -2.82 -15.60 -6.37
CA VAL A 257 -4.07 -15.88 -7.07
C VAL A 257 -4.94 -14.63 -7.10
N ALA A 258 -5.35 -14.22 -8.30
CA ALA A 258 -6.25 -13.10 -8.52
C ALA A 258 -7.71 -13.49 -8.24
N SER A 259 -8.57 -12.48 -8.07
CA SER A 259 -10.00 -12.68 -7.77
C SER A 259 -10.77 -13.38 -8.89
N ASP A 260 -10.27 -13.35 -10.13
CA ASP A 260 -10.82 -14.07 -11.29
C ASP A 260 -10.32 -15.53 -11.40
N GLY A 261 -9.47 -15.96 -10.46
CA GLY A 261 -8.87 -17.29 -10.44
C GLY A 261 -7.60 -17.43 -11.27
N THR A 262 -7.10 -16.36 -11.88
CA THR A 262 -5.79 -16.35 -12.55
C THR A 262 -4.69 -16.51 -11.52
N VAL A 263 -3.75 -17.43 -11.77
CA VAL A 263 -2.60 -17.68 -10.90
C VAL A 263 -1.34 -17.10 -11.53
N TYR A 264 -0.52 -16.46 -10.72
CA TYR A 264 0.80 -15.96 -11.11
C TYR A 264 1.86 -16.67 -10.28
N ALA A 265 2.87 -17.21 -10.95
CA ALA A 265 3.97 -17.93 -10.32
C ALA A 265 5.30 -17.27 -10.67
N THR A 266 6.11 -16.97 -9.65
CA THR A 266 7.49 -16.51 -9.85
C THR A 266 8.40 -17.71 -9.97
N ASN A 267 9.23 -17.71 -11.01
CA ASN A 267 10.18 -18.76 -11.30
C ASN A 267 11.59 -18.28 -11.01
N TYR A 268 12.35 -19.07 -10.31
CA TYR A 268 13.75 -18.82 -10.02
C TYR A 268 14.60 -19.38 -11.17
N SER A 269 15.45 -18.55 -11.78
CA SER A 269 16.39 -19.04 -12.80
C SER A 269 17.77 -19.24 -12.19
N VAL A 270 18.28 -20.47 -12.23
CA VAL A 270 19.64 -20.83 -11.75
C VAL A 270 20.71 -20.61 -12.83
N SER A 271 20.35 -20.13 -14.00
CA SER A 271 21.35 -19.94 -15.06
C SER A 271 22.17 -18.67 -14.84
N LEU A 272 23.29 -18.81 -14.15
CA LEU A 272 24.35 -17.78 -14.04
C LEU A 272 24.92 -17.32 -15.40
N TYR A 273 24.50 -17.92 -16.52
CA TYR A 273 25.01 -17.67 -17.85
C TYR A 273 23.97 -17.16 -18.85
N ASP A 274 22.72 -17.16 -18.48
CA ASP A 274 21.64 -16.62 -19.28
C ASP A 274 21.08 -15.40 -18.56
N ASN A 275 21.10 -14.23 -19.19
CA ASN A 275 20.45 -13.01 -18.70
C ASN A 275 18.90 -13.14 -18.63
N SER A 276 18.38 -14.35 -18.64
CA SER A 276 16.98 -14.66 -18.34
C SER A 276 16.78 -14.58 -16.82
N ALA A 277 16.81 -13.36 -16.30
CA ALA A 277 16.28 -12.97 -15.01
C ALA A 277 14.94 -13.65 -14.76
N GLY A 278 14.50 -13.75 -13.50
CA GLY A 278 13.27 -14.42 -13.11
C GLY A 278 12.06 -14.11 -14.03
N VAL A 279 11.20 -15.07 -14.17
CA VAL A 279 10.00 -15.02 -15.00
C VAL A 279 8.76 -15.10 -14.11
N ILE A 280 7.74 -14.32 -14.42
CA ILE A 280 6.40 -14.53 -13.89
C ILE A 280 5.57 -15.25 -14.94
N THR A 281 5.12 -16.44 -14.60
CA THR A 281 4.18 -17.21 -15.41
C THR A 281 2.76 -16.91 -14.98
N LYS A 282 1.90 -16.61 -15.96
CA LYS A 282 0.45 -16.46 -15.80
C LYS A 282 -0.22 -17.76 -16.20
N ILE A 283 -1.08 -18.28 -15.33
CA ILE A 283 -1.89 -19.49 -15.53
C ILE A 283 -3.35 -19.08 -15.44
N THR A 284 -4.11 -19.21 -16.52
CA THR A 284 -5.54 -18.87 -16.53
C THR A 284 -6.38 -19.94 -15.83
N PRO A 285 -7.62 -19.66 -15.42
CA PRO A 285 -8.54 -20.71 -14.90
C PRO A 285 -8.83 -21.83 -15.91
N ALA A 286 -8.65 -21.60 -17.19
CA ALA A 286 -8.78 -22.59 -18.25
C ALA A 286 -7.55 -23.52 -18.37
N GLY A 287 -6.44 -23.18 -17.69
CA GLY A 287 -5.17 -23.90 -17.74
C GLY A 287 -4.20 -23.40 -18.82
N ASP A 288 -4.52 -22.31 -19.51
CA ASP A 288 -3.58 -21.70 -20.47
C ASP A 288 -2.44 -21.00 -19.72
N THR A 289 -1.21 -21.25 -20.15
CA THR A 289 0.00 -20.68 -19.55
C THR A 289 0.72 -19.73 -20.48
N SER A 290 1.31 -18.67 -19.96
CA SER A 290 2.09 -17.69 -20.72
C SER A 290 3.08 -16.96 -19.82
N THR A 291 4.20 -16.50 -20.40
CA THR A 291 5.07 -15.53 -19.74
C THR A 291 4.33 -14.22 -19.61
N PHE A 292 4.19 -13.72 -18.37
CA PHE A 292 3.53 -12.46 -18.09
C PHE A 292 4.50 -11.28 -18.04
N ALA A 293 5.63 -11.46 -17.33
CA ALA A 293 6.65 -10.44 -17.18
C ALA A 293 8.02 -11.08 -16.88
N HIS A 294 9.07 -10.30 -17.07
CA HIS A 294 10.42 -10.62 -16.64
C HIS A 294 10.85 -9.66 -15.54
N PHE A 295 11.66 -10.12 -14.58
CA PHE A 295 12.27 -9.27 -13.56
C PHE A 295 13.79 -9.48 -13.55
N PHE A 296 14.53 -8.49 -12.99
CA PHE A 296 15.94 -8.29 -13.34
C PHE A 296 16.94 -9.10 -12.52
N TYR A 297 16.50 -9.84 -11.47
CA TYR A 297 17.43 -10.53 -10.57
C TYR A 297 17.05 -12.01 -10.39
N ASP A 298 18.01 -12.79 -9.94
CA ASP A 298 18.00 -14.25 -9.89
C ASP A 298 17.63 -14.82 -8.50
N GLY A 299 17.11 -13.97 -7.59
CA GLY A 299 16.72 -14.37 -6.24
C GLY A 299 15.32 -14.95 -6.14
N GLN A 300 15.05 -15.63 -5.03
CA GLN A 300 13.70 -16.11 -4.69
C GLN A 300 12.76 -14.92 -4.49
N ALA A 301 11.70 -14.85 -5.29
CA ALA A 301 10.78 -13.74 -5.29
C ALA A 301 9.45 -14.11 -4.61
N GLY A 302 9.10 -13.36 -3.58
CA GLY A 302 7.74 -13.33 -3.05
C GLY A 302 6.84 -12.51 -3.98
N ILE A 303 5.56 -12.82 -4.01
CA ILE A 303 4.58 -12.15 -4.86
C ILE A 303 3.25 -12.01 -4.13
N THR A 304 2.61 -10.85 -4.28
CA THR A 304 1.24 -10.60 -3.86
C THR A 304 0.50 -9.76 -4.90
N ILE A 305 -0.81 -9.62 -4.76
CA ILE A 305 -1.66 -8.86 -5.68
C ILE A 305 -2.35 -7.74 -4.91
N ASP A 306 -2.26 -6.50 -5.42
CA ASP A 306 -2.96 -5.35 -4.83
C ASP A 306 -4.43 -5.26 -5.30
N ALA A 307 -5.19 -4.33 -4.70
CA ALA A 307 -6.60 -4.09 -5.04
C ALA A 307 -6.84 -3.63 -6.48
N ASN A 308 -5.79 -3.19 -7.18
CA ASN A 308 -5.85 -2.75 -8.59
C ASN A 308 -5.38 -3.86 -9.55
N ASN A 309 -5.20 -5.09 -9.05
CA ASN A 309 -4.63 -6.24 -9.77
C ASN A 309 -3.20 -6.01 -10.27
N ASN A 310 -2.42 -5.13 -9.65
CA ASN A 310 -1.00 -5.11 -9.88
C ASN A 310 -0.33 -6.23 -9.08
N LEU A 311 0.70 -6.84 -9.65
CA LEU A 311 1.58 -7.73 -8.91
C LEU A 311 2.62 -6.89 -8.17
N LEU A 312 2.84 -7.19 -6.90
CA LEU A 312 3.90 -6.65 -6.07
C LEU A 312 4.88 -7.78 -5.81
N VAL A 313 6.12 -7.61 -6.23
CA VAL A 313 7.11 -8.68 -6.27
C VAL A 313 8.37 -8.20 -5.59
N THR A 314 8.89 -8.99 -4.67
CA THR A 314 10.24 -8.79 -4.14
C THR A 314 11.24 -9.31 -5.16
N ASN A 315 12.35 -8.61 -5.30
CA ASN A 315 13.34 -8.89 -6.31
C ASN A 315 14.74 -8.59 -5.73
N PHE A 316 15.65 -9.54 -5.71
CA PHE A 316 16.97 -9.31 -5.17
C PHE A 316 18.08 -10.01 -5.95
N ASN A 317 19.24 -9.39 -5.96
CA ASN A 317 20.45 -9.93 -6.56
C ASN A 317 21.19 -10.81 -5.55
N GLN A 318 21.38 -12.08 -5.86
CA GLN A 318 22.06 -13.02 -4.96
C GLN A 318 23.52 -12.64 -4.69
N GLU A 319 24.21 -12.06 -5.68
CA GLU A 319 25.62 -11.70 -5.56
C GLU A 319 25.83 -10.58 -4.52
N TYR A 320 24.92 -9.59 -4.49
CA TYR A 320 25.03 -8.42 -3.62
C TYR A 320 24.12 -8.47 -2.40
N ALA A 321 23.24 -9.46 -2.31
CA ALA A 321 22.25 -9.61 -1.23
C ALA A 321 21.23 -8.45 -1.12
N LEU A 322 21.25 -7.52 -2.06
CA LEU A 322 20.44 -6.31 -2.08
C LEU A 322 19.27 -6.46 -3.04
N GLY A 323 18.14 -5.91 -2.66
CA GLY A 323 16.93 -6.01 -3.46
C GLY A 323 15.99 -4.82 -3.33
N ASP A 324 14.90 -4.95 -4.03
CA ASP A 324 13.83 -3.97 -4.13
C ASP A 324 12.44 -4.62 -4.09
N VAL A 325 11.42 -3.80 -4.22
CA VAL A 325 10.07 -4.22 -4.55
C VAL A 325 9.67 -3.59 -5.88
N ILE A 326 9.22 -4.41 -6.81
CA ILE A 326 8.68 -3.96 -8.09
C ILE A 326 7.16 -4.13 -8.12
N ARG A 327 6.49 -3.23 -8.83
CA ARG A 327 5.09 -3.33 -9.20
C ARG A 327 4.98 -3.66 -10.67
N ILE A 328 4.12 -4.62 -11.01
CA ILE A 328 3.83 -4.99 -12.39
C ILE A 328 2.34 -4.77 -12.62
N SER A 329 2.01 -3.87 -13.55
CA SER A 329 0.62 -3.57 -13.89
C SER A 329 -0.07 -4.76 -14.57
N PRO A 330 -1.42 -4.78 -14.64
CA PRO A 330 -2.17 -5.81 -15.38
C PRO A 330 -1.79 -5.90 -16.87
N SER A 331 -1.16 -4.85 -17.43
CA SER A 331 -0.63 -4.86 -18.81
C SER A 331 0.80 -5.38 -18.91
N GLY A 332 1.43 -5.79 -17.79
CA GLY A 332 2.81 -6.29 -17.76
C GLY A 332 3.89 -5.20 -17.62
N THR A 333 3.51 -3.92 -17.39
CA THR A 333 4.49 -2.85 -17.21
C THR A 333 5.14 -2.94 -15.84
N VAL A 334 6.46 -3.08 -15.80
CA VAL A 334 7.27 -3.17 -14.57
C VAL A 334 7.68 -1.77 -14.12
N THR A 335 7.49 -1.47 -12.83
CA THR A 335 7.86 -0.20 -12.20
C THR A 335 8.49 -0.48 -10.83
N PRO A 336 9.73 -0.06 -10.56
CA PRO A 336 10.31 -0.12 -9.22
C PRO A 336 9.49 0.74 -8.23
N LEU A 337 9.26 0.24 -7.03
CA LEU A 337 8.62 1.00 -5.94
C LEU A 337 9.65 1.60 -4.99
N ILE A 338 10.75 0.89 -4.75
CA ILE A 338 11.87 1.34 -3.91
C ILE A 338 13.18 1.08 -4.63
N ALA A 339 14.24 1.79 -4.24
CA ALA A 339 15.56 1.59 -4.82
C ALA A 339 16.15 0.22 -4.45
N PRO A 340 16.94 -0.39 -5.34
CA PRO A 340 17.49 -1.76 -5.15
C PRO A 340 18.53 -1.91 -4.03
N THR A 341 18.71 -0.92 -3.19
CA THR A 341 19.68 -0.95 -2.07
C THR A 341 19.03 -0.94 -0.70
N ASN A 342 17.70 -0.97 -0.63
CA ASN A 342 16.98 -0.70 0.62
C ASN A 342 16.54 -1.96 1.37
N LEU A 343 16.62 -3.14 0.74
CA LEU A 343 16.24 -4.41 1.35
C LEU A 343 17.37 -5.43 1.25
N MET A 344 17.56 -6.20 2.32
CA MET A 344 18.52 -7.31 2.37
C MET A 344 17.77 -8.63 2.19
N PHE A 345 18.14 -9.44 1.19
CA PHE A 345 17.51 -10.74 0.91
C PHE A 345 15.98 -10.70 1.01
N PRO A 346 15.27 -9.75 0.35
CA PRO A 346 13.82 -9.68 0.44
C PRO A 346 13.19 -10.94 -0.14
N ALA A 347 12.26 -11.52 0.62
CA ALA A 347 11.57 -12.77 0.29
C ALA A 347 10.05 -12.57 0.25
N GLY A 348 9.29 -13.09 1.20
CA GLY A 348 7.83 -12.95 1.22
C GLY A 348 7.35 -11.50 1.33
N ILE A 349 6.22 -11.20 0.69
CA ILE A 349 5.59 -9.88 0.67
C ILE A 349 4.08 -10.01 0.82
N VAL A 350 3.47 -9.13 1.61
CA VAL A 350 2.02 -8.95 1.71
C VAL A 350 1.67 -7.48 1.78
N GLN A 351 0.41 -7.14 1.47
CA GLN A 351 -0.11 -5.77 1.54
C GLN A 351 -1.31 -5.70 2.50
N ASP A 352 -1.38 -4.64 3.32
CA ASP A 352 -2.55 -4.35 4.12
C ASP A 352 -3.63 -3.56 3.34
N ALA A 353 -4.80 -3.41 3.94
CA ALA A 353 -5.92 -2.67 3.35
C ALA A 353 -5.64 -1.16 3.15
N SER A 354 -4.63 -0.63 3.82
CA SER A 354 -4.18 0.77 3.69
C SER A 354 -3.15 0.96 2.59
N GLY A 355 -2.68 -0.14 1.95
CA GLY A 355 -1.66 -0.13 0.91
C GLY A 355 -0.23 -0.23 1.42
N ASN A 356 0.00 -0.36 2.72
CA ASN A 356 1.34 -0.60 3.25
C ASN A 356 1.81 -2.01 2.87
N LEU A 357 3.11 -2.16 2.61
CA LEU A 357 3.71 -3.45 2.29
C LEU A 357 4.51 -3.95 3.48
N TYR A 358 4.45 -5.25 3.70
CA TYR A 358 5.26 -5.93 4.69
C TYR A 358 6.15 -6.94 3.96
N VAL A 359 7.45 -6.81 4.15
CA VAL A 359 8.45 -7.64 3.46
C VAL A 359 9.29 -8.37 4.49
N VAL A 360 9.40 -9.67 4.31
CA VAL A 360 10.38 -10.47 5.04
C VAL A 360 11.74 -10.30 4.39
N GLN A 361 12.73 -10.02 5.18
CA GLN A 361 14.14 -10.14 4.83
C GLN A 361 14.67 -11.44 5.46
N SER A 362 15.09 -12.39 4.63
CA SER A 362 15.48 -13.73 5.11
C SER A 362 16.79 -13.72 5.90
N ALA A 363 17.59 -12.66 5.73
CA ALA A 363 18.75 -12.35 6.56
C ALA A 363 18.86 -10.83 6.72
N ASP A 364 19.41 -10.36 7.81
CA ASP A 364 19.65 -8.93 8.11
C ASP A 364 21.07 -8.47 7.70
N ALA A 365 21.95 -9.41 7.39
CA ALA A 365 23.29 -9.21 6.86
C ALA A 365 23.79 -10.47 6.13
N PRO A 366 24.76 -10.36 5.22
CA PRO A 366 25.40 -11.52 4.60
C PRO A 366 26.01 -12.44 5.68
N GLY A 367 25.58 -13.71 5.67
CA GLY A 367 26.02 -14.72 6.64
C GLY A 367 25.29 -14.67 8.00
N SER A 368 24.31 -13.80 8.16
CA SER A 368 23.41 -13.79 9.33
C SER A 368 22.43 -14.95 9.30
N TYR A 369 22.06 -15.40 10.49
CA TYR A 369 20.98 -16.36 10.71
C TYR A 369 19.69 -15.69 11.20
N PHE A 370 19.69 -14.36 11.32
CA PHE A 370 18.51 -13.60 11.74
C PHE A 370 17.91 -12.90 10.54
N GLY A 371 16.61 -13.01 10.41
CA GLY A 371 15.82 -12.25 9.47
C GLY A 371 15.01 -11.16 10.16
N SER A 372 14.36 -10.36 9.37
CA SER A 372 13.55 -9.24 9.83
C SER A 372 12.24 -9.14 9.06
N VAL A 373 11.31 -8.37 9.61
CA VAL A 373 10.15 -7.87 8.87
C VAL A 373 10.25 -6.36 8.80
N VAL A 374 10.15 -5.83 7.61
CA VAL A 374 10.08 -4.39 7.37
C VAL A 374 8.72 -4.01 6.83
N LYS A 375 8.28 -2.80 7.19
CA LYS A 375 7.08 -2.16 6.67
C LYS A 375 7.47 -1.03 5.73
N LEU A 376 6.89 -1.03 4.55
CA LEU A 376 6.98 0.05 3.59
C LEU A 376 5.68 0.84 3.63
N THR A 377 5.78 2.13 3.93
CA THR A 377 4.65 3.06 3.92
C THR A 377 4.83 4.09 2.82
N MET A 378 3.77 4.38 2.10
CA MET A 378 3.77 5.41 1.06
C MET A 378 3.51 6.78 1.69
N HIS A 379 4.32 7.77 1.33
CA HIS A 379 4.22 9.16 1.79
C HIS A 379 4.14 10.15 0.65
#